data_3d1ba9bbe423c95395992aea9856b6ac
#
_entry.id   3d1ba9bbe423c95395992aea9856b6ac
#
_cell.length_a   1.000
_cell.length_b   1.000
_cell.length_c   1.000
_cell.angle_alpha   90.00
_cell.angle_beta   90.00
_cell.angle_gamma   90.00
#
_symmetry.space_group_name_H-M   'P 1'
#
loop_
_entity.id
_entity.type
_entity.pdbx_description
1 polymer ?
#
loop_
_entity_poly.entity_id
_entity_poly.type
_entity_poly.pdbx_seq_one_letter_code
_entity_poly.pdbx_strand_id
1 'polypeptide(L)'
;MFEYGLCTENYNPELLFAFQGVVDTAKKEYDFKYHCHDFLELSIVTSGKVEYYIDGNEYILNKGDLLLSNPGLYHMETPNEKSKYTQLHIGINNFKLSEIRENYIDNKGVGPVLRFKKYENEFLKCCDEIIKEEKMKRMGYPLVLKSLVMKLLIIICRELEDEEEKVEENIYSCSLE
;
A
#
# COMPACT_ATOMS: atom_id res chain seq x y z
N MET A 1 3.14 -25.90 -9.35
CA MET A 1 2.34 -25.16 -10.33
C MET A 1 1.67 -24.07 -9.49
N PHE A 2 2.07 -22.83 -9.65
CA PHE A 2 1.53 -21.76 -8.82
C PHE A 2 0.11 -21.48 -9.30
N GLU A 3 -0.89 -21.91 -8.53
CA GLU A 3 -2.32 -21.70 -8.80
C GLU A 3 -2.80 -20.26 -8.52
N TYR A 4 -1.89 -19.35 -8.21
CA TYR A 4 -2.19 -17.94 -8.17
C TYR A 4 -2.01 -17.38 -9.56
N GLY A 5 -3.14 -17.08 -10.21
CA GLY A 5 -3.24 -16.57 -11.55
C GLY A 5 -2.52 -15.24 -11.84
N LEU A 6 -1.28 -15.12 -11.39
CA LEU A 6 -0.34 -14.11 -11.86
C LEU A 6 -0.02 -14.46 -13.31
N CYS A 7 -0.88 -14.00 -14.23
CA CYS A 7 -0.59 -14.05 -15.64
C CYS A 7 0.59 -13.13 -15.89
N THR A 8 1.79 -13.72 -15.97
CA THR A 8 3.05 -12.98 -16.20
C THR A 8 3.00 -12.17 -17.51
N GLU A 9 2.19 -12.57 -18.46
CA GLU A 9 1.99 -11.87 -19.73
C GLU A 9 1.29 -10.51 -19.55
N ASN A 10 0.43 -10.36 -18.53
CA ASN A 10 -0.30 -9.14 -18.24
C ASN A 10 0.20 -8.40 -17.00
N TYR A 11 1.24 -8.91 -16.32
CA TYR A 11 1.84 -8.28 -15.16
C TYR A 11 2.97 -7.35 -15.57
N ASN A 12 2.61 -6.14 -15.96
CA ASN A 12 3.55 -5.11 -16.39
C ASN A 12 3.25 -3.76 -15.72
N PRO A 13 3.32 -3.67 -14.38
CA PRO A 13 2.92 -2.46 -13.66
C PRO A 13 3.71 -1.25 -14.14
N GLU A 14 2.99 -0.15 -14.32
CA GLU A 14 3.52 1.15 -14.64
C GLU A 14 3.55 2.01 -13.38
N LEU A 15 4.75 2.50 -13.03
CA LEU A 15 4.91 3.44 -11.94
C LEU A 15 4.50 4.84 -12.42
N LEU A 16 3.41 5.37 -11.86
CA LEU A 16 2.96 6.74 -12.16
C LEU A 16 3.78 7.77 -11.38
N PHE A 17 3.99 7.51 -10.10
CA PHE A 17 4.84 8.31 -9.21
C PHE A 17 5.31 7.49 -8.01
N ALA A 18 6.43 7.92 -7.43
CA ALA A 18 6.87 7.53 -6.10
C ALA A 18 7.51 8.76 -5.43
N PHE A 19 6.98 9.20 -4.32
CA PHE A 19 7.54 10.33 -3.58
C PHE A 19 7.31 10.21 -2.08
N GLN A 20 8.17 10.88 -1.30
CA GLN A 20 8.03 10.97 0.14
C GLN A 20 7.40 12.33 0.49
N GLY A 21 6.18 12.29 1.02
CA GLY A 21 5.49 13.44 1.59
C GLY A 21 5.85 13.63 3.06
N VAL A 22 6.02 14.89 3.47
CA VAL A 22 6.25 15.27 4.87
C VAL A 22 5.17 16.23 5.30
N VAL A 23 4.44 15.89 6.34
CA VAL A 23 3.41 16.75 6.96
C VAL A 23 3.87 17.17 8.33
N ASP A 24 3.76 18.48 8.61
CA ASP A 24 4.01 19.10 9.91
C ASP A 24 3.02 20.26 10.07
N THR A 25 1.87 19.97 10.68
CA THR A 25 0.76 20.92 10.80
C THR A 25 1.07 22.10 11.72
N ALA A 26 2.09 21.99 12.57
CA ALA A 26 2.56 23.13 13.37
C ALA A 26 3.30 24.19 12.55
N LYS A 27 3.76 23.81 11.33
CA LYS A 27 4.57 24.70 10.48
C LYS A 27 3.81 25.22 9.27
N LYS A 28 2.79 24.52 8.81
CA LYS A 28 2.08 24.80 7.58
C LYS A 28 0.65 24.29 7.66
N GLU A 29 -0.28 25.03 7.09
CA GLU A 29 -1.62 24.55 6.80
C GLU A 29 -1.61 23.64 5.58
N TYR A 30 -2.46 22.61 5.60
CA TYR A 30 -2.63 21.64 4.53
C TYR A 30 -4.11 21.58 4.16
N ASP A 31 -4.39 21.57 2.87
CA ASP A 31 -5.74 21.44 2.30
C ASP A 31 -5.91 20.02 1.75
N PHE A 32 -6.17 19.06 2.65
CA PHE A 32 -6.50 17.70 2.26
C PHE A 32 -7.93 17.61 1.77
N LYS A 33 -8.14 16.89 0.67
CA LYS A 33 -9.45 16.73 0.05
C LYS A 33 -9.87 15.28 0.07
N TYR A 34 -11.18 15.06 0.28
CA TYR A 34 -11.79 13.75 0.11
C TYR A 34 -11.87 13.40 -1.37
N HIS A 35 -11.14 12.39 -1.80
CA HIS A 35 -10.97 12.04 -3.21
C HIS A 35 -10.74 10.55 -3.41
N CYS A 36 -10.78 10.09 -4.66
CA CYS A 36 -10.38 8.76 -5.09
C CYS A 36 -9.59 8.85 -6.39
N HIS A 37 -8.96 7.75 -6.78
CA HIS A 37 -8.18 7.60 -8.01
C HIS A 37 -8.74 6.49 -8.88
N ASP A 38 -8.35 6.43 -10.15
CA ASP A 38 -8.60 5.36 -11.10
C ASP A 38 -7.42 4.37 -11.22
N PHE A 39 -6.38 4.57 -10.40
CA PHE A 39 -5.19 3.73 -10.27
C PHE A 39 -5.04 3.23 -8.82
N LEU A 40 -4.15 2.25 -8.62
CA LEU A 40 -3.77 1.81 -7.28
C LEU A 40 -2.84 2.84 -6.65
N GLU A 41 -3.17 3.32 -5.45
CA GLU A 41 -2.25 4.08 -4.63
C GLU A 41 -1.88 3.31 -3.36
N LEU A 42 -0.58 3.31 -3.07
CA LEU A 42 0.00 2.79 -1.83
C LEU A 42 0.50 3.98 -1.01
N SER A 43 -0.04 4.17 0.19
CA SER A 43 0.42 5.20 1.13
C SER A 43 0.99 4.55 2.38
N ILE A 44 2.33 4.55 2.51
CA ILE A 44 3.07 3.86 3.57
C ILE A 44 3.56 4.88 4.59
N VAL A 45 3.21 4.71 5.87
CA VAL A 45 3.72 5.58 6.94
C VAL A 45 5.16 5.21 7.26
N THR A 46 6.10 6.08 6.91
CA THR A 46 7.54 5.88 7.16
C THR A 46 7.99 6.49 8.49
N SER A 47 7.24 7.45 9.03
CA SER A 47 7.50 8.06 10.34
C SER A 47 6.23 8.69 10.90
N GLY A 48 6.07 8.63 12.22
CA GLY A 48 4.94 9.23 12.92
C GLY A 48 3.66 8.40 12.84
N LYS A 49 2.54 9.10 12.92
CA LYS A 49 1.18 8.57 12.90
C LYS A 49 0.32 9.49 12.05
N VAL A 50 -0.56 8.92 11.23
CA VAL A 50 -1.52 9.66 10.41
C VAL A 50 -2.94 9.15 10.66
N GLU A 51 -3.89 10.07 10.59
CA GLU A 51 -5.31 9.81 10.68
C GLU A 51 -5.93 9.95 9.29
N TYR A 52 -6.78 8.99 8.91
CA TYR A 52 -7.48 8.94 7.63
C TYR A 52 -8.98 8.81 7.83
N TYR A 53 -9.73 9.44 6.94
CA TYR A 53 -11.14 9.16 6.73
C TYR A 53 -11.30 8.41 5.40
N ILE A 54 -11.82 7.17 5.46
CA ILE A 54 -11.88 6.25 4.32
C ILE A 54 -13.29 5.64 4.26
N ASP A 55 -14.01 5.88 3.17
CA ASP A 55 -15.37 5.36 2.93
C ASP A 55 -16.29 5.43 4.17
N GLY A 56 -16.31 6.59 4.84
CA GLY A 56 -17.18 6.83 5.99
C GLY A 56 -16.62 6.39 7.34
N ASN A 57 -15.41 5.84 7.41
CA ASN A 57 -14.78 5.35 8.62
C ASN A 57 -13.45 6.07 8.91
N GLU A 58 -13.13 6.21 10.20
CA GLU A 58 -11.85 6.77 10.64
C GLU A 58 -10.84 5.63 10.90
N TYR A 59 -9.60 5.87 10.43
CA TYR A 59 -8.49 4.94 10.60
C TYR A 59 -7.27 5.67 11.14
N ILE A 60 -6.50 4.98 11.98
CA ILE A 60 -5.22 5.44 12.48
C ILE A 60 -4.15 4.51 11.92
N LEU A 61 -3.22 5.08 11.16
CA LEU A 61 -2.06 4.38 10.63
C LEU A 61 -0.81 4.80 11.40
N ASN A 62 -0.03 3.83 11.82
CA ASN A 62 1.25 4.02 12.49
C ASN A 62 2.40 3.76 11.51
N LYS A 63 3.63 4.09 11.93
CA LYS A 63 4.81 3.73 11.16
C LYS A 63 4.82 2.24 10.80
N GLY A 64 5.00 1.93 9.53
CA GLY A 64 4.96 0.58 8.96
C GLY A 64 3.62 0.17 8.37
N ASP A 65 2.52 0.85 8.74
CA ASP A 65 1.20 0.57 8.17
C ASP A 65 1.11 1.07 6.72
N LEU A 66 0.37 0.35 5.90
CA LEU A 66 0.06 0.65 4.51
C LEU A 66 -1.44 0.94 4.37
N LEU A 67 -1.80 2.07 3.78
CA LEU A 67 -3.11 2.27 3.16
C LEU A 67 -3.05 1.76 1.72
N LEU A 68 -3.88 0.77 1.42
CA LEU A 68 -4.09 0.19 0.11
C LEU A 68 -5.32 0.84 -0.54
N SER A 69 -5.10 1.90 -1.32
CA SER A 69 -6.17 2.62 -2.01
C SER A 69 -6.39 2.05 -3.40
N ASN A 70 -7.24 1.05 -3.49
CA ASN A 70 -7.70 0.50 -4.77
C ASN A 70 -8.49 1.56 -5.57
N PRO A 71 -8.57 1.44 -6.91
CA PRO A 71 -9.37 2.34 -7.74
C PRO A 71 -10.79 2.52 -7.22
N GLY A 72 -11.19 3.77 -7.01
CA GLY A 72 -12.50 4.18 -6.52
C GLY A 72 -12.65 4.23 -4.99
N LEU A 73 -11.63 3.87 -4.21
CA LEU A 73 -11.67 4.02 -2.75
C LEU A 73 -11.54 5.49 -2.37
N TYR A 74 -12.57 6.06 -1.78
CA TYR A 74 -12.56 7.44 -1.30
C TYR A 74 -11.82 7.58 0.01
N HIS A 75 -10.85 8.46 0.06
CA HIS A 75 -10.02 8.68 1.24
C HIS A 75 -9.55 10.13 1.38
N MET A 76 -9.16 10.50 2.59
CA MET A 76 -8.59 11.81 2.94
C MET A 76 -7.75 11.68 4.21
N GLU A 77 -6.60 12.34 4.24
CA GLU A 77 -5.86 12.55 5.48
C GLU A 77 -6.59 13.56 6.36
N THR A 78 -6.70 13.27 7.66
CA THR A 78 -7.37 14.13 8.64
C THR A 78 -6.44 14.47 9.81
N PRO A 79 -5.30 15.13 9.54
CA PRO A 79 -4.34 15.46 10.60
C PRO A 79 -4.93 16.51 11.56
N ASN A 80 -4.56 16.40 12.82
CA ASN A 80 -4.86 17.41 13.82
C ASN A 80 -3.78 18.52 13.84
N GLU A 81 -3.96 19.54 14.69
CA GLU A 81 -3.09 20.73 14.79
C GLU A 81 -1.62 20.42 15.18
N LYS A 82 -1.32 19.21 15.67
CA LYS A 82 0.00 18.80 16.11
C LYS A 82 0.53 17.57 15.38
N SER A 83 -0.06 17.26 14.24
CA SER A 83 0.34 16.08 13.46
C SER A 83 1.69 16.31 12.79
N LYS A 84 2.58 15.33 12.95
CA LYS A 84 3.86 15.28 12.26
C LYS A 84 4.14 13.86 11.81
N TYR A 85 4.20 13.65 10.51
CA TYR A 85 4.43 12.34 9.92
C TYR A 85 5.08 12.44 8.55
N THR A 86 5.56 11.31 8.09
CA THR A 86 6.12 11.15 6.74
C THR A 86 5.53 9.90 6.11
N GLN A 87 5.13 10.01 4.84
CA GLN A 87 4.59 8.90 4.06
C GLN A 87 5.34 8.75 2.74
N LEU A 88 5.47 7.50 2.29
CA LEU A 88 5.83 7.16 0.92
C LEU A 88 4.53 6.92 0.15
N HIS A 89 4.30 7.70 -0.89
CA HIS A 89 3.19 7.52 -1.81
C HIS A 89 3.68 6.92 -3.12
N ILE A 90 2.99 5.90 -3.61
CA ILE A 90 3.31 5.19 -4.86
C ILE A 90 2.03 5.01 -5.64
N GLY A 91 1.95 5.61 -6.83
CA GLY A 91 0.85 5.39 -7.78
C GLY A 91 1.24 4.33 -8.82
N ILE A 92 0.38 3.35 -9.03
CA ILE A 92 0.65 2.20 -9.91
C ILE A 92 -0.55 1.96 -10.81
N ASN A 93 -0.27 1.73 -12.09
CA ASN A 93 -1.28 1.43 -13.10
C ASN A 93 -0.83 0.25 -13.98
N ASN A 94 -1.67 -0.13 -14.94
CA ASN A 94 -1.37 -1.09 -16.01
C ASN A 94 -0.88 -2.46 -15.51
N PHE A 95 -1.58 -3.02 -14.51
CA PHE A 95 -1.33 -4.38 -14.04
C PHE A 95 -2.63 -5.13 -13.77
N LYS A 96 -2.54 -6.45 -13.87
CA LYS A 96 -3.62 -7.38 -13.51
C LYS A 96 -3.01 -8.54 -12.73
N LEU A 97 -3.41 -8.69 -11.48
CA LEU A 97 -2.93 -9.75 -10.58
C LEU A 97 -3.86 -10.96 -10.54
N SER A 98 -5.12 -10.74 -10.86
CA SER A 98 -6.15 -11.78 -10.84
C SER A 98 -7.17 -11.55 -11.96
N GLU A 99 -8.10 -12.48 -12.15
CA GLU A 99 -9.21 -12.34 -13.09
C GLU A 99 -10.22 -11.22 -12.72
N ILE A 100 -10.09 -10.63 -11.51
CA ILE A 100 -11.12 -9.79 -10.92
C ILE A 100 -11.15 -8.39 -11.55
N ARG A 101 -10.08 -7.61 -11.42
CA ARG A 101 -10.03 -6.22 -11.91
C ARG A 101 -8.59 -5.81 -12.26
N GLU A 102 -8.48 -4.90 -13.22
CA GLU A 102 -7.23 -4.21 -13.50
C GLU A 102 -6.90 -3.21 -12.38
N ASN A 103 -5.62 -3.04 -12.10
CA ASN A 103 -5.08 -2.10 -11.11
C ASN A 103 -5.60 -2.31 -9.68
N TYR A 104 -6.00 -3.53 -9.35
CA TYR A 104 -6.68 -3.87 -8.11
C TYR A 104 -5.94 -4.98 -7.36
N ILE A 105 -5.80 -4.82 -6.05
CA ILE A 105 -5.36 -5.87 -5.13
C ILE A 105 -6.55 -6.27 -4.26
N ASP A 106 -6.92 -7.54 -4.30
CA ASP A 106 -7.92 -8.08 -3.39
C ASP A 106 -7.36 -8.11 -1.96
N ASN A 107 -7.94 -7.32 -1.08
CA ASN A 107 -7.50 -7.24 0.32
C ASN A 107 -8.02 -8.39 1.21
N LYS A 108 -8.66 -9.40 0.62
CA LYS A 108 -9.14 -10.60 1.31
C LYS A 108 -10.01 -10.32 2.55
N GLY A 109 -10.72 -9.20 2.55
CA GLY A 109 -11.58 -8.78 3.66
C GLY A 109 -10.85 -8.17 4.86
N VAL A 110 -9.53 -8.00 4.80
CA VAL A 110 -8.72 -7.37 5.87
C VAL A 110 -9.02 -5.88 6.03
N GLY A 111 -9.58 -5.25 4.98
CA GLY A 111 -9.85 -3.81 4.93
C GLY A 111 -8.75 -3.04 4.20
N PRO A 112 -8.86 -1.70 4.12
CA PRO A 112 -7.93 -0.89 3.34
C PRO A 112 -6.58 -0.67 4.03
N VAL A 113 -6.49 -0.88 5.35
CA VAL A 113 -5.25 -0.69 6.12
C VAL A 113 -4.62 -2.03 6.42
N LEU A 114 -3.44 -2.25 5.84
CA LEU A 114 -2.67 -3.47 6.01
C LEU A 114 -1.52 -3.24 7.02
N ARG A 115 -1.42 -4.15 8.00
CA ARG A 115 -0.35 -4.19 9.00
C ARG A 115 0.45 -5.45 8.80
N PHE A 116 1.67 -5.28 8.33
CA PHE A 116 2.57 -6.41 8.06
C PHE A 116 2.99 -7.12 9.34
N LYS A 117 3.06 -8.43 9.29
CA LYS A 117 3.51 -9.31 10.37
C LYS A 117 4.67 -10.20 9.90
N LYS A 118 4.42 -11.02 8.89
CA LYS A 118 5.38 -11.99 8.37
C LYS A 118 6.44 -11.35 7.47
N TYR A 119 6.02 -10.44 6.61
CA TYR A 119 6.89 -9.80 5.61
C TYR A 119 7.29 -8.36 5.96
N GLU A 120 7.11 -7.92 7.22
CA GLU A 120 7.37 -6.54 7.65
C GLU A 120 8.78 -6.06 7.27
N ASN A 121 9.81 -6.84 7.58
CA ASN A 121 11.20 -6.45 7.32
C ASN A 121 11.50 -6.32 5.81
N GLU A 122 10.97 -7.22 5.00
CA GLU A 122 11.14 -7.18 3.54
C GLU A 122 10.39 -5.99 2.93
N PHE A 123 9.18 -5.73 3.43
CA PHE A 123 8.35 -4.61 3.04
C PHE A 123 9.04 -3.28 3.33
N LEU A 124 9.46 -3.04 4.57
CA LEU A 124 10.13 -1.80 4.98
C LEU A 124 11.46 -1.58 4.23
N LYS A 125 12.23 -2.65 4.02
CA LYS A 125 13.46 -2.58 3.22
C LYS A 125 13.17 -2.19 1.78
N CYS A 126 12.13 -2.75 1.17
CA CYS A 126 11.74 -2.40 -0.20
C CYS A 126 11.30 -0.93 -0.30
N CYS A 127 10.54 -0.42 0.67
CA CYS A 127 10.16 0.99 0.75
C CYS A 127 11.39 1.91 0.85
N ASP A 128 12.36 1.57 1.69
CA ASP A 128 13.61 2.33 1.83
C ASP A 128 14.43 2.34 0.53
N GLU A 129 14.47 1.24 -0.19
CA GLU A 129 15.14 1.13 -1.49
C GLU A 129 14.46 2.02 -2.54
N ILE A 130 13.11 2.05 -2.58
CA ILE A 130 12.33 2.93 -3.47
C ILE A 130 12.62 4.41 -3.15
N ILE A 131 12.59 4.80 -1.88
CA ILE A 131 12.88 6.18 -1.46
C ILE A 131 14.30 6.60 -1.87
N LYS A 132 15.28 5.72 -1.69
CA LYS A 132 16.67 5.98 -2.06
C LYS A 132 16.84 6.14 -3.58
N GLU A 133 16.25 5.23 -4.34
CA GLU A 133 16.34 5.24 -5.80
C GLU A 133 15.68 6.48 -6.40
N GLU A 134 14.49 6.85 -5.87
CA GLU A 134 13.80 8.06 -6.29
C GLU A 134 14.60 9.34 -6.01
N LYS A 135 15.26 9.41 -4.86
CA LYS A 135 16.11 10.57 -4.49
C LYS A 135 17.39 10.65 -5.32
N MET A 136 18.03 9.54 -5.60
CA MET A 136 19.35 9.51 -6.25
C MET A 136 19.28 9.60 -7.77
N LYS A 137 18.24 9.08 -8.38
CA LYS A 137 17.97 9.09 -9.83
C LYS A 137 19.21 8.75 -10.68
N ARG A 138 19.92 7.68 -10.30
CA ARG A 138 21.09 7.20 -11.03
C ARG A 138 20.70 6.62 -12.40
N MET A 139 21.69 6.34 -13.25
CA MET A 139 21.46 5.71 -14.55
C MET A 139 20.61 4.43 -14.37
N GLY A 140 19.53 4.31 -15.13
CA GLY A 140 18.61 3.17 -15.07
C GLY A 140 17.59 3.21 -13.92
N TYR A 141 17.52 4.30 -13.12
CA TYR A 141 16.62 4.40 -11.98
C TYR A 141 15.14 4.06 -12.29
N PRO A 142 14.57 4.39 -13.46
CA PRO A 142 13.15 4.00 -13.73
C PRO A 142 12.95 2.49 -13.79
N LEU A 143 13.94 1.75 -14.30
CA LEU A 143 13.90 0.28 -14.35
C LEU A 143 14.07 -0.32 -12.95
N VAL A 144 14.95 0.25 -12.14
CA VAL A 144 15.13 -0.17 -10.74
C VAL A 144 13.86 0.09 -9.95
N LEU A 145 13.27 1.29 -10.02
CA LEU A 145 12.00 1.61 -9.38
C LEU A 145 10.89 0.65 -9.82
N LYS A 146 10.75 0.38 -11.11
CA LYS A 146 9.77 -0.58 -11.61
C LYS A 146 9.95 -1.96 -10.98
N SER A 147 11.18 -2.47 -10.92
CA SER A 147 11.48 -3.79 -10.33
C SER A 147 11.16 -3.83 -8.83
N LEU A 148 11.46 -2.75 -8.10
CA LEU A 148 11.15 -2.61 -6.68
C LEU A 148 9.63 -2.54 -6.43
N VAL A 149 8.89 -1.81 -7.27
CA VAL A 149 7.43 -1.75 -7.20
C VAL A 149 6.81 -3.11 -7.49
N MET A 150 7.29 -3.84 -8.50
CA MET A 150 6.85 -5.21 -8.77
C MET A 150 7.09 -6.12 -7.56
N LYS A 151 8.26 -6.05 -6.94
CA LYS A 151 8.58 -6.78 -5.71
C LYS A 151 7.65 -6.39 -4.56
N LEU A 152 7.39 -5.09 -4.38
CA LEU A 152 6.51 -4.56 -3.33
C LEU A 152 5.09 -5.12 -3.45
N LEU A 153 4.52 -5.13 -4.66
CA LEU A 153 3.20 -5.70 -4.92
C LEU A 153 3.14 -7.19 -4.54
N ILE A 154 4.17 -7.97 -4.85
CA ILE A 154 4.22 -9.38 -4.48
C ILE A 154 4.34 -9.58 -2.96
N ILE A 155 5.10 -8.74 -2.25
CA ILE A 155 5.17 -8.77 -0.79
C ILE A 155 3.79 -8.50 -0.17
N ILE A 156 3.06 -7.51 -0.69
CA ILE A 156 1.70 -7.20 -0.24
C ILE A 156 0.77 -8.40 -0.46
N CYS A 157 0.79 -8.99 -1.65
CA CYS A 157 -0.04 -10.16 -1.95
C CYS A 157 0.24 -11.35 -1.01
N ARG A 158 1.52 -11.62 -0.72
CA ARG A 158 1.92 -12.70 0.19
C ARG A 158 1.48 -12.47 1.64
N GLU A 159 1.53 -11.21 2.12
CA GLU A 159 1.03 -10.88 3.46
C GLU A 159 -0.48 -11.08 3.55
N LEU A 160 -1.23 -10.67 2.50
CA LEU A 160 -2.68 -10.85 2.43
C LEU A 160 -3.10 -12.33 2.36
N GLU A 161 -2.35 -13.15 1.65
CA GLU A 161 -2.55 -14.59 1.56
C GLU A 161 -2.39 -15.28 2.91
N ASP A 162 -1.32 -14.97 3.63
CA ASP A 162 -1.07 -15.51 4.96
C ASP A 162 -2.14 -15.07 6.00
N GLU A 163 -2.76 -13.90 5.84
CA GLU A 163 -3.86 -13.47 6.71
C GLU A 163 -5.16 -14.21 6.38
N GLU A 164 -5.44 -14.52 5.11
CA GLU A 164 -6.60 -15.32 4.68
C GLU A 164 -6.54 -16.73 5.26
N GLU A 165 -5.40 -17.43 5.15
CA GLU A 165 -5.20 -18.78 5.69
C GLU A 165 -5.49 -18.84 7.20
N LYS A 166 -5.04 -17.84 7.97
CA LYS A 166 -5.30 -17.77 9.42
C LYS A 166 -6.77 -17.56 9.76
N VAL A 167 -7.50 -16.78 8.97
CA VAL A 167 -8.93 -16.57 9.16
C VAL A 167 -9.68 -17.88 8.92
N GLU A 168 -9.35 -18.61 7.88
CA GLU A 168 -9.95 -19.92 7.59
C GLU A 168 -9.65 -20.95 8.69
N GLU A 169 -8.41 -21.09 9.15
CA GLU A 169 -8.02 -21.98 10.24
C GLU A 169 -8.81 -21.68 11.54
N ASN A 170 -8.99 -20.41 11.88
CA ASN A 170 -9.76 -20.00 13.05
C ASN A 170 -11.25 -20.33 12.93
N ILE A 171 -11.85 -20.20 11.75
CA ILE A 171 -13.26 -20.57 11.50
C ILE A 171 -13.44 -22.08 11.66
N TYR A 172 -12.53 -22.89 11.11
CA TYR A 172 -12.58 -24.35 11.25
C TYR A 172 -12.38 -24.82 12.69
N SER A 173 -11.51 -24.19 13.47
CA SER A 173 -11.30 -24.54 14.88
C SER A 173 -12.52 -24.22 15.76
N CYS A 174 -13.18 -23.08 15.54
CA CYS A 174 -14.40 -22.71 16.26
C CYS A 174 -15.65 -23.55 15.89
N SER A 175 -15.64 -24.23 14.74
CA SER A 175 -16.76 -25.08 14.32
C SER A 175 -16.68 -26.51 14.86
N LEU A 176 -15.61 -26.87 15.57
CA LEU A 176 -15.37 -28.20 16.16
C LEU A 176 -15.58 -28.24 17.69
N GLU A 177 -15.94 -27.12 18.32
CA GLU A 177 -16.38 -27.02 19.72
C GLU A 177 -17.91 -26.92 19.78
#